data_632a3e760d67aa9e47a4e65aecf6fb39
#
_entry.id   632a3e760d67aa9e47a4e65aecf6fb39
#
_cell.length_a   1.000
_cell.length_b   1.000
_cell.length_c   1.000
_cell.angle_alpha   90.00
_cell.angle_beta   90.00
_cell.angle_gamma   90.00
#
_symmetry.space_group_name_H-M   'P 1'
#
loop_
_entity.id
_entity.type
_entity.pdbx_description
1 polymer ?
#
loop_
_entity_poly.entity_id
_entity_poly.type
_entity_poly.pdbx_seq_one_letter_code
_entity_poly.pdbx_strand_id
1 'polypeptide(L)'
;MQFSLASLVYGHRGRALAQPLNATFESGQIVAILGRNGSGKSTLLNTMVALLKPISGEVRISRGHNDGSQEERPLVVHKMSVQERARWVSILLPTAETPPLTVQELVSLGRLPHGNRPLGASNLGESISSSSNLGEKLSGSLHPVEQALELCGISHWAARKVQTLSSGQRQRVMLARAVAQDTPIMLLDEPTNFLDVEATDEVFQLLSHLAQQGKIIIVATHQRDWAQRHAHQVLQL
;
A
#
# COMPACT_ATOMS: atom_id res chain seq x y z
N MET A 1 2.53 -2.26 16.79
CA MET A 1 3.12 -3.00 15.65
C MET A 1 4.33 -2.23 15.14
N GLN A 2 5.36 -2.96 14.70
CA GLN A 2 6.58 -2.38 14.13
C GLN A 2 6.89 -3.03 12.78
N PHE A 3 7.40 -2.24 11.85
CA PHE A 3 7.94 -2.68 10.57
C PHE A 3 9.40 -2.27 10.51
N SER A 4 10.33 -3.20 10.32
CA SER A 4 11.74 -2.92 10.48
C SER A 4 12.61 -3.50 9.37
N LEU A 5 13.70 -2.81 9.10
CA LEU A 5 14.79 -3.18 8.21
C LEU A 5 15.97 -3.59 9.08
N ALA A 6 16.43 -4.82 8.96
CA ALA A 6 17.58 -5.35 9.71
C ALA A 6 18.73 -5.61 8.75
N SER A 7 19.73 -4.72 8.76
CA SER A 7 20.91 -4.75 7.89
C SER A 7 20.53 -5.00 6.40
N LEU A 8 19.45 -4.35 5.95
CA LEU A 8 18.89 -4.57 4.63
C LEU A 8 19.81 -4.02 3.54
N VAL A 9 20.28 -4.88 2.66
CA VAL A 9 20.98 -4.53 1.41
C VAL A 9 20.06 -4.82 0.24
N TYR A 10 19.77 -3.81 -0.54
CA TYR A 10 18.89 -3.89 -1.71
C TYR A 10 19.61 -3.46 -2.98
N GLY A 11 19.13 -3.92 -4.13
CA GLY A 11 19.76 -3.63 -5.39
C GLY A 11 19.20 -4.42 -6.56
N HIS A 12 19.89 -4.34 -7.68
CA HIS A 12 19.53 -5.04 -8.91
C HIS A 12 20.64 -5.97 -9.36
N ARG A 13 20.29 -7.20 -9.78
CA ARG A 13 21.23 -8.20 -10.36
C ARG A 13 22.48 -8.41 -9.51
N GLY A 14 22.32 -8.45 -8.18
CA GLY A 14 23.42 -8.66 -7.23
C GLY A 14 24.28 -7.40 -6.94
N ARG A 15 24.02 -6.28 -7.59
CA ARG A 15 24.70 -5.01 -7.30
C ARG A 15 23.94 -4.22 -6.26
N ALA A 16 24.54 -3.98 -5.10
CA ALA A 16 23.98 -3.16 -4.04
C ALA A 16 23.88 -1.68 -4.48
N LEU A 17 22.77 -1.05 -4.13
CA LEU A 17 22.54 0.39 -4.39
C LEU A 17 22.88 1.26 -3.18
N ALA A 18 22.93 0.69 -1.98
CA ALA A 18 23.23 1.43 -0.77
C ALA A 18 23.96 0.55 0.25
N GLN A 19 24.53 1.18 1.28
CA GLN A 19 25.03 0.50 2.47
C GLN A 19 23.87 -0.19 3.20
N PRO A 20 24.16 -1.18 4.09
CA PRO A 20 23.11 -1.85 4.86
C PRO A 20 22.25 -0.87 5.65
N LEU A 21 20.94 -0.93 5.44
CA LEU A 21 19.97 -0.07 6.12
C LEU A 21 19.44 -0.76 7.37
N ASN A 22 19.42 0.01 8.47
CA ASN A 22 18.71 -0.34 9.69
C ASN A 22 17.71 0.77 9.99
N ALA A 23 16.43 0.41 10.10
CA ALA A 23 15.36 1.35 10.43
C ALA A 23 14.20 0.61 11.08
N THR A 24 13.46 1.29 11.93
CA THR A 24 12.23 0.78 12.54
C THR A 24 11.15 1.83 12.43
N PHE A 25 9.97 1.40 12.01
CA PHE A 25 8.79 2.22 11.80
C PHE A 25 7.67 1.70 12.67
N GLU A 26 6.92 2.59 13.31
CA GLU A 26 5.89 2.23 14.26
C GLU A 26 4.48 2.58 13.76
N SER A 27 3.49 1.89 14.31
CA SER A 27 2.08 2.21 14.03
C SER A 27 1.80 3.69 14.27
N GLY A 28 1.06 4.31 13.34
CA GLY A 28 0.73 5.72 13.40
C GLY A 28 1.76 6.64 12.75
N GLN A 29 2.87 6.11 12.25
CA GLN A 29 3.91 6.93 11.64
C GLN A 29 3.75 7.08 10.13
N ILE A 30 4.09 8.30 9.67
CA ILE A 30 4.39 8.60 8.28
C ILE A 30 5.91 8.68 8.14
N VAL A 31 6.46 7.91 7.22
CA VAL A 31 7.89 7.86 6.91
C VAL A 31 8.10 8.35 5.49
N ALA A 32 8.97 9.32 5.29
CA ALA A 32 9.35 9.77 3.95
C ALA A 32 10.69 9.17 3.52
N ILE A 33 10.72 8.58 2.33
CA ILE A 33 11.97 8.19 1.66
C ILE A 33 12.28 9.26 0.62
N LEU A 34 13.29 10.08 0.92
CA LEU A 34 13.73 11.16 0.04
C LEU A 34 14.95 10.73 -0.77
N GLY A 35 15.00 11.14 -2.02
CA GLY A 35 16.16 10.92 -2.89
C GLY A 35 15.89 11.42 -4.30
N ARG A 36 16.97 11.64 -5.06
CA ARG A 36 16.89 12.05 -6.48
C ARG A 36 16.25 10.92 -7.31
N ASN A 37 15.77 11.26 -8.50
CA ASN A 37 15.33 10.24 -9.45
C ASN A 37 16.50 9.29 -9.75
N GLY A 38 16.22 7.97 -9.72
CA GLY A 38 17.26 6.95 -9.88
C GLY A 38 18.07 6.60 -8.62
N SER A 39 17.80 7.21 -7.44
CA SER A 39 18.51 6.90 -6.19
C SER A 39 18.17 5.52 -5.60
N GLY A 40 17.19 4.81 -6.17
CA GLY A 40 16.81 3.47 -5.70
C GLY A 40 15.58 3.43 -4.79
N LYS A 41 14.79 4.52 -4.67
CA LYS A 41 13.56 4.56 -3.85
C LYS A 41 12.60 3.42 -4.19
N SER A 42 12.23 3.29 -5.47
CA SER A 42 11.34 2.23 -5.94
C SER A 42 11.93 0.83 -5.73
N THR A 43 13.25 0.68 -5.88
CA THR A 43 13.94 -0.59 -5.61
C THR A 43 13.88 -0.94 -4.13
N LEU A 44 14.07 0.04 -3.24
CA LEU A 44 13.91 -0.16 -1.80
C LEU A 44 12.48 -0.56 -1.46
N LEU A 45 11.46 0.18 -1.92
CA LEU A 45 10.05 -0.17 -1.68
C LEU A 45 9.71 -1.57 -2.19
N ASN A 46 10.14 -1.92 -3.41
CA ASN A 46 9.94 -3.26 -3.97
C ASN A 46 10.62 -4.37 -3.14
N THR A 47 11.79 -4.07 -2.54
CA THR A 47 12.48 -4.99 -1.65
C THR A 47 11.75 -5.11 -0.31
N MET A 48 11.23 -4.00 0.22
CA MET A 48 10.47 -3.99 1.48
C MET A 48 9.20 -4.84 1.42
N VAL A 49 8.54 -4.90 0.25
CA VAL A 49 7.37 -5.79 0.05
C VAL A 49 7.76 -7.15 -0.54
N ALA A 50 9.04 -7.47 -0.64
CA ALA A 50 9.56 -8.70 -1.24
C ALA A 50 9.06 -9.00 -2.67
N LEU A 51 8.80 -7.96 -3.47
CA LEU A 51 8.71 -8.07 -4.94
C LEU A 51 10.10 -8.24 -5.54
N LEU A 52 11.13 -7.68 -4.88
CA LEU A 52 12.53 -7.96 -5.15
C LEU A 52 13.14 -8.64 -3.92
N LYS A 53 13.96 -9.66 -4.16
CA LYS A 53 14.72 -10.29 -3.08
C LYS A 53 15.78 -9.32 -2.54
N PRO A 54 15.96 -9.21 -1.21
CA PRO A 54 17.10 -8.52 -0.65
C PRO A 54 18.40 -9.22 -1.04
N ILE A 55 19.48 -8.46 -1.22
CA ILE A 55 20.83 -9.01 -1.42
C ILE A 55 21.30 -9.63 -0.10
N SER A 56 21.08 -8.94 1.03
CA SER A 56 21.26 -9.46 2.39
C SER A 56 20.36 -8.72 3.36
N GLY A 57 20.32 -9.20 4.60
CA GLY A 57 19.44 -8.63 5.64
C GLY A 57 17.98 -9.07 5.49
N GLU A 58 17.13 -8.50 6.29
CA GLU A 58 15.72 -8.91 6.36
C GLU A 58 14.80 -7.70 6.57
N VAL A 59 13.57 -7.83 6.05
CA VAL A 59 12.44 -6.96 6.39
C VAL A 59 11.53 -7.73 7.33
N ARG A 60 11.18 -7.14 8.47
CA ARG A 60 10.46 -7.80 9.55
C ARG A 60 9.21 -7.04 9.95
N ILE A 61 8.16 -7.79 10.33
CA ILE A 61 6.94 -7.27 10.95
C ILE A 61 6.86 -7.87 12.34
N SER A 62 6.81 -7.01 13.37
CA SER A 62 6.61 -7.42 14.77
C SER A 62 5.26 -6.89 15.25
N ARG A 63 4.45 -7.76 15.85
CA ARG A 63 3.25 -7.36 16.57
C ARG A 63 3.71 -6.75 17.90
N GLY A 64 3.16 -5.62 18.30
CA GLY A 64 3.44 -5.04 19.61
C GLY A 64 2.97 -5.98 20.72
N HIS A 65 3.62 -5.94 21.87
CA HIS A 65 3.19 -6.65 23.07
C HIS A 65 1.84 -6.10 23.53
N ASN A 66 0.82 -6.94 23.49
CA ASN A 66 -0.30 -6.83 24.41
C ASN A 66 -0.13 -7.97 25.41
N ASP A 67 0.10 -7.61 26.69
CA ASP A 67 -0.01 -8.51 27.82
C ASP A 67 1.00 -9.67 27.93
N GLY A 68 2.15 -9.46 28.53
CA GLY A 68 2.94 -10.47 29.28
C GLY A 68 3.26 -11.84 28.64
N SER A 69 2.82 -12.08 27.41
CA SER A 69 3.03 -13.32 26.66
C SER A 69 4.34 -13.27 25.87
N GLN A 70 4.98 -14.41 25.70
CA GLN A 70 6.26 -14.62 25.04
C GLN A 70 6.42 -13.77 23.77
N GLU A 71 7.61 -13.20 23.56
CA GLU A 71 7.99 -12.47 22.34
C GLU A 71 7.63 -13.30 21.10
N GLU A 72 6.55 -12.92 20.40
CA GLU A 72 6.25 -13.51 19.10
C GLU A 72 7.43 -13.23 18.16
N ARG A 73 7.96 -14.28 17.55
CA ARG A 73 9.03 -14.14 16.58
C ARG A 73 8.56 -13.23 15.43
N PRO A 74 9.38 -12.22 15.07
CA PRO A 74 9.00 -11.32 13.97
C PRO A 74 8.77 -12.10 12.67
N LEU A 75 7.74 -11.71 11.94
CA LEU A 75 7.46 -12.24 10.62
C LEU A 75 8.47 -11.67 9.62
N VAL A 76 9.16 -12.52 8.89
CA VAL A 76 10.12 -12.10 7.87
C VAL A 76 9.40 -12.02 6.52
N VAL A 77 9.28 -10.80 5.98
CA VAL A 77 8.40 -10.49 4.83
C VAL A 77 8.72 -11.34 3.59
N HIS A 78 10.00 -11.56 3.28
CA HIS A 78 10.40 -12.34 2.10
C HIS A 78 10.25 -13.87 2.28
N LYS A 79 9.93 -14.33 3.49
CA LYS A 79 9.64 -15.76 3.78
C LYS A 79 8.14 -16.04 3.79
N MET A 80 7.30 -14.99 3.73
CA MET A 80 5.84 -15.14 3.68
C MET A 80 5.38 -15.50 2.27
N SER A 81 4.27 -16.23 2.18
CA SER A 81 3.56 -16.40 0.91
C SER A 81 3.05 -15.06 0.39
N VAL A 82 2.81 -14.98 -0.92
CA VAL A 82 2.28 -13.75 -1.55
C VAL A 82 0.96 -13.32 -0.90
N GLN A 83 0.09 -14.28 -0.63
CA GLN A 83 -1.23 -14.00 -0.04
C GLN A 83 -1.13 -13.51 1.41
N GLU A 84 -0.29 -14.13 2.23
CA GLU A 84 -0.06 -13.69 3.62
C GLU A 84 0.52 -12.28 3.63
N ARG A 85 1.56 -12.03 2.85
CA ARG A 85 2.21 -10.73 2.74
C ARG A 85 1.24 -9.62 2.31
N ALA A 86 0.37 -9.92 1.34
CA ALA A 86 -0.62 -8.97 0.85
C ALA A 86 -1.70 -8.60 1.87
N ARG A 87 -1.81 -9.32 2.99
CA ARG A 87 -2.67 -8.93 4.14
C ARG A 87 -1.96 -7.98 5.10
N TRP A 88 -0.64 -7.90 5.03
CA TRP A 88 0.16 -7.03 5.89
C TRP A 88 0.60 -5.75 5.22
N VAL A 89 0.90 -5.82 3.93
CA VAL A 89 1.53 -4.72 3.21
C VAL A 89 0.82 -4.49 1.89
N SER A 90 0.35 -3.26 1.67
CA SER A 90 -0.07 -2.78 0.36
C SER A 90 1.02 -1.91 -0.27
N ILE A 91 1.06 -1.89 -1.59
CA ILE A 91 1.99 -1.04 -2.34
C ILE A 91 1.29 -0.34 -3.50
N LEU A 92 1.55 0.96 -3.62
CA LEU A 92 1.25 1.76 -4.80
C LEU A 92 2.55 1.94 -5.58
N LEU A 93 2.59 1.42 -6.79
CA LEU A 93 3.68 1.61 -7.74
C LEU A 93 3.22 2.44 -8.93
N PRO A 94 4.10 3.23 -9.55
CA PRO A 94 3.81 3.84 -10.83
C PRO A 94 3.44 2.77 -11.87
N THR A 95 2.31 2.96 -12.55
CA THR A 95 1.90 2.06 -13.63
C THR A 95 1.49 2.84 -14.86
N ALA A 96 1.90 2.36 -16.01
CA ALA A 96 1.44 2.87 -17.31
C ALA A 96 0.22 2.09 -17.83
N GLU A 97 -0.07 0.91 -17.26
CA GLU A 97 -1.15 0.05 -17.75
C GLU A 97 -2.52 0.55 -17.33
N THR A 98 -3.44 0.57 -18.28
CA THR A 98 -4.84 0.96 -18.08
C THR A 98 -5.74 -0.22 -18.44
N PRO A 99 -6.10 -1.08 -17.48
CA PRO A 99 -6.93 -2.24 -17.76
C PRO A 99 -8.34 -1.82 -18.21
N PRO A 100 -9.05 -2.65 -19.00
CA PRO A 100 -10.41 -2.38 -19.49
C PRO A 100 -11.47 -2.59 -18.40
N LEU A 101 -11.17 -2.16 -17.19
CA LEU A 101 -12.01 -2.27 -16.01
C LEU A 101 -12.68 -0.93 -15.67
N THR A 102 -13.80 -0.98 -14.97
CA THR A 102 -14.34 0.18 -14.27
C THR A 102 -13.48 0.52 -13.04
N VAL A 103 -13.63 1.74 -12.54
CA VAL A 103 -12.95 2.17 -11.31
C VAL A 103 -13.29 1.24 -10.15
N GLN A 104 -14.58 0.92 -9.96
CA GLN A 104 -15.02 0.04 -8.90
C GLN A 104 -14.45 -1.38 -9.03
N GLU A 105 -14.42 -1.94 -10.23
CA GLU A 105 -13.78 -3.25 -10.49
C GLU A 105 -12.29 -3.22 -10.17
N LEU A 106 -11.56 -2.19 -10.59
CA LEU A 106 -10.12 -2.07 -10.30
C LEU A 106 -9.84 -1.92 -8.80
N VAL A 107 -10.61 -1.09 -8.10
CA VAL A 107 -10.46 -0.91 -6.64
C VAL A 107 -10.81 -2.20 -5.90
N SER A 108 -11.81 -2.96 -6.35
CA SER A 108 -12.20 -4.24 -5.75
C SER A 108 -11.09 -5.31 -5.81
N LEU A 109 -10.16 -5.22 -6.77
CA LEU A 109 -8.98 -6.09 -6.81
C LEU A 109 -8.09 -5.96 -5.56
N GLY A 110 -8.13 -4.80 -4.88
CA GLY A 110 -7.47 -4.62 -3.59
C GLY A 110 -7.92 -5.62 -2.53
N ARG A 111 -9.14 -6.17 -2.64
CA ARG A 111 -9.71 -7.11 -1.66
C ARG A 111 -9.35 -8.59 -1.90
N LEU A 112 -8.67 -8.91 -3.01
CA LEU A 112 -8.27 -10.29 -3.33
C LEU A 112 -7.52 -11.01 -2.18
N PRO A 113 -6.59 -10.38 -1.45
CA PRO A 113 -5.89 -11.05 -0.35
C PRO A 113 -6.80 -11.49 0.80
N HIS A 114 -7.99 -10.90 0.91
CA HIS A 114 -8.96 -11.18 1.96
C HIS A 114 -10.01 -12.24 1.54
N GLY A 115 -9.89 -12.82 0.33
CA GLY A 115 -10.83 -13.81 -0.18
C GLY A 115 -12.14 -13.21 -0.72
N ASN A 116 -12.28 -11.89 -0.77
CA ASN A 116 -13.45 -11.24 -1.34
C ASN A 116 -13.38 -11.32 -2.87
N ARG A 117 -14.46 -11.85 -3.48
CA ARG A 117 -14.57 -11.92 -4.94
C ARG A 117 -14.71 -10.50 -5.52
N PRO A 118 -13.98 -10.12 -6.58
CA PRO A 118 -14.14 -8.82 -7.21
C PRO A 118 -15.58 -8.62 -7.69
N LEU A 119 -16.14 -7.43 -7.48
CA LEU A 119 -17.43 -7.05 -8.04
C LEU A 119 -17.32 -7.07 -9.58
N GLY A 120 -18.16 -7.83 -10.27
CA GLY A 120 -18.15 -7.96 -11.73
C GLY A 120 -17.53 -9.24 -12.29
N ALA A 121 -16.99 -10.14 -11.50
CA ALA A 121 -16.36 -11.39 -11.96
C ALA A 121 -17.38 -12.50 -12.38
N SER A 122 -18.57 -12.14 -12.78
CA SER A 122 -19.65 -13.11 -13.14
C SER A 122 -19.48 -13.82 -14.48
N ASN A 123 -18.43 -13.55 -15.28
CA ASN A 123 -18.31 -14.08 -16.64
C ASN A 123 -16.98 -14.81 -16.97
N LEU A 124 -16.21 -15.26 -15.98
CA LEU A 124 -15.13 -16.22 -16.24
C LEU A 124 -15.52 -17.55 -15.60
N GLY A 125 -15.96 -18.47 -16.50
CA GLY A 125 -16.57 -19.74 -16.16
C GLY A 125 -15.78 -20.54 -15.12
N GLU A 126 -16.48 -21.00 -14.14
CA GLU A 126 -16.61 -22.38 -13.73
C GLU A 126 -17.33 -22.49 -12.39
N SER A 127 -18.26 -23.42 -12.38
CA SER A 127 -19.08 -23.80 -11.25
C SER A 127 -18.24 -24.33 -10.10
N ILE A 128 -18.19 -23.61 -8.97
CA ILE A 128 -17.92 -24.21 -7.68
C ILE A 128 -19.06 -23.81 -6.74
N SER A 129 -19.77 -24.83 -6.32
CA SER A 129 -20.94 -24.86 -5.46
C SER A 129 -20.84 -23.95 -4.22
N SER A 130 -21.87 -23.15 -4.13
CA SER A 130 -22.57 -22.71 -2.92
C SER A 130 -22.07 -23.20 -1.56
N SER A 131 -21.75 -22.25 -0.69
CA SER A 131 -22.50 -22.17 0.56
C SER A 131 -22.31 -20.78 1.22
N SER A 132 -23.42 -20.09 1.31
CA SER A 132 -23.90 -19.29 2.43
C SER A 132 -22.90 -18.40 3.17
N ASN A 133 -23.01 -17.10 2.99
CA ASN A 133 -23.27 -16.21 4.12
C ASN A 133 -23.95 -14.92 3.66
N LEU A 134 -25.26 -14.98 3.54
CA LEU A 134 -26.19 -13.84 3.46
C LEU A 134 -26.43 -13.25 4.87
N GLY A 135 -25.41 -13.21 5.73
CA GLY A 135 -25.54 -12.89 7.15
C GLY A 135 -24.91 -11.59 7.65
N GLU A 136 -24.19 -10.83 6.81
CA GLU A 136 -23.55 -9.58 7.25
C GLU A 136 -24.16 -8.31 6.65
N LYS A 137 -25.46 -8.26 6.57
CA LYS A 137 -26.21 -7.05 6.21
C LYS A 137 -26.86 -6.41 7.41
N LEU A 138 -26.11 -6.07 8.47
CA LEU A 138 -26.66 -5.25 9.58
C LEU A 138 -25.57 -4.69 10.52
N SER A 139 -24.55 -4.05 9.96
CA SER A 139 -23.86 -2.97 10.68
C SER A 139 -23.57 -1.87 9.66
N GLY A 140 -23.91 -0.62 10.00
CA GLY A 140 -23.88 0.53 9.10
C GLY A 140 -22.48 1.01 8.66
N SER A 141 -21.53 0.10 8.45
CA SER A 141 -20.23 0.40 7.87
C SER A 141 -20.27 0.14 6.36
N LEU A 142 -19.80 1.12 5.59
CA LEU A 142 -19.62 0.99 4.14
C LEU A 142 -18.74 -0.22 3.81
N HIS A 143 -19.03 -0.89 2.69
CA HIS A 143 -18.15 -1.93 2.17
C HIS A 143 -16.73 -1.34 1.94
N PRO A 144 -15.64 -2.05 2.25
CA PRO A 144 -14.27 -1.51 2.15
C PRO A 144 -13.91 -0.85 0.81
N VAL A 145 -14.50 -1.31 -0.29
CA VAL A 145 -14.35 -0.70 -1.62
C VAL A 145 -15.03 0.66 -1.69
N GLU A 146 -16.26 0.76 -1.18
CA GLU A 146 -17.04 2.00 -1.15
C GLU A 146 -16.36 3.04 -0.24
N GLN A 147 -15.90 2.61 0.92
CA GLN A 147 -15.12 3.43 1.84
C GLN A 147 -13.83 3.96 1.19
N ALA A 148 -13.09 3.13 0.46
CA ALA A 148 -11.88 3.55 -0.23
C ALA A 148 -12.17 4.55 -1.35
N LEU A 149 -13.26 4.36 -2.10
CA LEU A 149 -13.72 5.31 -3.12
C LEU A 149 -14.10 6.66 -2.51
N GLU A 150 -14.78 6.65 -1.38
CA GLU A 150 -15.18 7.87 -0.65
C GLU A 150 -13.97 8.60 -0.07
N LEU A 151 -13.08 7.91 0.64
CA LEU A 151 -11.86 8.47 1.20
C LEU A 151 -10.95 9.11 0.14
N CYS A 152 -10.93 8.57 -1.07
CA CYS A 152 -10.17 9.12 -2.19
C CYS A 152 -10.95 10.15 -3.03
N GLY A 153 -12.21 10.49 -2.67
CA GLY A 153 -13.04 11.47 -3.36
C GLY A 153 -13.47 11.07 -4.77
N ILE A 154 -13.51 9.76 -5.07
CA ILE A 154 -13.73 9.23 -6.44
C ILE A 154 -14.98 8.37 -6.59
N SER A 155 -15.89 8.36 -5.62
CA SER A 155 -17.14 7.58 -5.68
C SER A 155 -17.96 7.86 -6.94
N HIS A 156 -17.96 9.11 -7.41
CA HIS A 156 -18.67 9.52 -8.63
C HIS A 156 -18.04 8.98 -9.93
N TRP A 157 -16.85 8.37 -9.87
CA TRP A 157 -16.21 7.70 -11.01
C TRP A 157 -16.39 6.18 -10.99
N ALA A 158 -17.07 5.59 -9.99
CA ALA A 158 -17.14 4.15 -9.78
C ALA A 158 -17.47 3.34 -11.05
N ALA A 159 -18.43 3.77 -11.84
CA ALA A 159 -18.85 3.13 -13.09
C ALA A 159 -18.03 3.52 -14.34
N ARG A 160 -17.12 4.51 -14.25
CA ARG A 160 -16.31 4.94 -15.38
C ARG A 160 -15.22 3.92 -15.71
N LYS A 161 -14.90 3.77 -16.98
CA LYS A 161 -13.75 2.95 -17.42
C LYS A 161 -12.43 3.66 -17.09
N VAL A 162 -11.49 2.93 -16.50
CA VAL A 162 -10.17 3.46 -16.10
C VAL A 162 -9.42 4.07 -17.29
N GLN A 163 -9.61 3.51 -18.48
CA GLN A 163 -8.99 4.00 -19.73
C GLN A 163 -9.43 5.42 -20.10
N THR A 164 -10.60 5.87 -19.67
CA THR A 164 -11.14 7.21 -19.97
C THR A 164 -10.66 8.29 -18.99
N LEU A 165 -9.88 7.92 -18.00
CA LEU A 165 -9.42 8.82 -16.95
C LEU A 165 -8.12 9.52 -17.35
N SER A 166 -7.91 10.75 -16.83
CA SER A 166 -6.61 11.42 -16.90
C SER A 166 -5.55 10.69 -16.07
N SER A 167 -4.27 11.01 -16.25
CA SER A 167 -3.18 10.43 -15.44
C SER A 167 -3.37 10.67 -13.93
N GLY A 168 -3.74 11.89 -13.53
CA GLY A 168 -4.01 12.22 -12.13
C GLY A 168 -5.24 11.48 -11.58
N GLN A 169 -6.32 11.38 -12.38
CA GLN A 169 -7.49 10.59 -11.99
C GLN A 169 -7.14 9.10 -11.81
N ARG A 170 -6.33 8.54 -12.70
CA ARG A 170 -5.83 7.15 -12.56
C ARG A 170 -4.99 6.98 -11.29
N GLN A 171 -4.15 7.97 -10.96
CA GLN A 171 -3.34 7.94 -9.74
C GLN A 171 -4.23 7.83 -8.49
N ARG A 172 -5.31 8.62 -8.41
CA ARG A 172 -6.29 8.51 -7.31
C ARG A 172 -6.98 7.14 -7.26
N VAL A 173 -7.30 6.54 -8.40
CA VAL A 173 -7.89 5.18 -8.47
C VAL A 173 -6.91 4.13 -7.96
N MET A 174 -5.62 4.24 -8.31
CA MET A 174 -4.59 3.33 -7.82
C MET A 174 -4.36 3.48 -6.31
N LEU A 175 -4.45 4.70 -5.78
CA LEU A 175 -4.42 4.96 -4.35
C LEU A 175 -5.64 4.32 -3.66
N ALA A 176 -6.85 4.50 -4.20
CA ALA A 176 -8.06 3.87 -3.66
C ALA A 176 -7.96 2.34 -3.63
N ARG A 177 -7.35 1.73 -4.64
CA ARG A 177 -7.09 0.27 -4.64
C ARG A 177 -6.16 -0.14 -3.49
N ALA A 178 -5.11 0.64 -3.23
CA ALA A 178 -4.19 0.37 -2.12
C ALA A 178 -4.88 0.57 -0.76
N VAL A 179 -5.75 1.58 -0.63
CA VAL A 179 -6.58 1.81 0.57
C VAL A 179 -7.58 0.67 0.77
N ALA A 180 -8.27 0.23 -0.29
CA ALA A 180 -9.24 -0.87 -0.23
C ALA A 180 -8.61 -2.20 0.19
N GLN A 181 -7.31 -2.39 -0.02
CA GLN A 181 -6.57 -3.57 0.45
C GLN A 181 -6.56 -3.65 1.98
N ASP A 182 -6.73 -2.53 2.67
CA ASP A 182 -6.88 -2.41 4.11
C ASP A 182 -5.80 -3.15 4.91
N THR A 183 -4.56 -2.83 4.60
CA THR A 183 -3.38 -3.38 5.28
C THR A 183 -2.89 -2.45 6.38
N PRO A 184 -2.22 -2.98 7.42
CA PRO A 184 -1.61 -2.16 8.46
C PRO A 184 -0.39 -1.36 7.97
N ILE A 185 0.24 -1.77 6.87
CA ILE A 185 1.42 -1.10 6.30
C ILE A 185 1.12 -0.73 4.85
N MET A 186 1.35 0.54 4.48
CA MET A 186 1.18 1.04 3.11
C MET A 186 2.49 1.64 2.62
N LEU A 187 2.98 1.17 1.48
CA LEU A 187 4.13 1.72 0.78
C LEU A 187 3.66 2.42 -0.50
N LEU A 188 4.09 3.65 -0.69
CA LEU A 188 3.60 4.51 -1.76
C LEU A 188 4.79 5.10 -2.52
N ASP A 189 4.91 4.76 -3.80
CA ASP A 189 5.94 5.29 -4.67
C ASP A 189 5.39 6.47 -5.47
N GLU A 190 5.83 7.68 -5.12
CA GLU A 190 5.42 8.95 -5.72
C GLU A 190 3.88 9.09 -5.84
N PRO A 191 3.12 9.01 -4.72
CA PRO A 191 1.65 8.92 -4.76
C PRO A 191 0.97 10.18 -5.32
N THR A 192 1.68 11.29 -5.40
CA THR A 192 1.18 12.59 -5.87
C THR A 192 1.62 12.94 -7.29
N ASN A 193 2.28 12.04 -8.00
CA ASN A 193 2.64 12.27 -9.39
C ASN A 193 1.38 12.52 -10.25
N PHE A 194 1.49 13.48 -11.17
CA PHE A 194 0.41 13.91 -12.09
C PHE A 194 -0.77 14.62 -11.41
N LEU A 195 -0.67 14.95 -10.13
CA LEU A 195 -1.67 15.72 -9.40
C LEU A 195 -1.29 17.21 -9.38
N ASP A 196 -2.30 18.07 -9.39
CA ASP A 196 -2.12 19.48 -9.06
C ASP A 196 -1.90 19.68 -7.56
N VAL A 197 -1.71 20.93 -7.15
CA VAL A 197 -1.37 21.26 -5.75
C VAL A 197 -2.50 20.86 -4.81
N GLU A 198 -3.75 21.19 -5.17
CA GLU A 198 -4.92 20.90 -4.34
C GLU A 198 -5.14 19.38 -4.17
N ALA A 199 -5.08 18.64 -5.27
CA ALA A 199 -5.18 17.18 -5.24
C ALA A 199 -4.01 16.52 -4.47
N THR A 200 -2.83 17.12 -4.52
CA THR A 200 -1.66 16.68 -3.74
C THR A 200 -1.92 16.82 -2.25
N ASP A 201 -2.46 17.97 -1.83
CA ASP A 201 -2.77 18.23 -0.42
C ASP A 201 -3.86 17.29 0.09
N GLU A 202 -4.90 17.00 -0.70
CA GLU A 202 -5.93 16.02 -0.36
C GLU A 202 -5.35 14.62 -0.13
N VAL A 203 -4.43 14.17 -1.01
CA VAL A 203 -3.76 12.87 -0.84
C VAL A 203 -2.97 12.85 0.46
N PHE A 204 -2.22 13.90 0.78
CA PHE A 204 -1.44 13.94 2.01
C PHE A 204 -2.30 14.03 3.28
N GLN A 205 -3.45 14.69 3.23
CA GLN A 205 -4.44 14.68 4.31
C GLN A 205 -4.99 13.26 4.52
N LEU A 206 -5.32 12.55 3.45
CA LEU A 206 -5.75 11.15 3.52
C LEU A 206 -4.67 10.26 4.17
N LEU A 207 -3.41 10.39 3.76
CA LEU A 207 -2.31 9.60 4.35
C LEU A 207 -2.15 9.91 5.84
N SER A 208 -2.28 11.17 6.25
CA SER A 208 -2.25 11.58 7.64
C SER A 208 -3.41 10.96 8.44
N HIS A 209 -4.60 10.97 7.89
CA HIS A 209 -5.77 10.33 8.49
C HIS A 209 -5.56 8.80 8.67
N LEU A 210 -5.04 8.12 7.66
CA LEU A 210 -4.75 6.68 7.73
C LEU A 210 -3.66 6.36 8.77
N ALA A 211 -2.65 7.22 8.91
CA ALA A 211 -1.64 7.07 9.95
C ALA A 211 -2.25 7.23 11.36
N GLN A 212 -3.11 8.25 11.56
CA GLN A 212 -3.84 8.44 12.82
C GLN A 212 -4.71 7.23 13.20
N GLN A 213 -5.18 6.46 12.22
CA GLN A 213 -5.86 5.17 12.43
C GLN A 213 -4.90 4.02 12.80
N GLY A 214 -3.62 4.30 13.00
CA GLY A 214 -2.61 3.32 13.40
C GLY A 214 -1.88 2.62 12.26
N LYS A 215 -2.09 3.01 10.98
CA LYS A 215 -1.33 2.45 9.86
C LYS A 215 0.10 3.00 9.83
N ILE A 216 1.04 2.20 9.36
CA ILE A 216 2.40 2.65 9.01
C ILE A 216 2.37 3.07 7.53
N ILE A 217 2.66 4.34 7.26
CA ILE A 217 2.65 4.90 5.92
C ILE A 217 4.08 5.23 5.50
N ILE A 218 4.58 4.62 4.43
CA ILE A 218 5.92 4.88 3.90
C ILE A 218 5.78 5.46 2.49
N VAL A 219 6.24 6.69 2.31
CA VAL A 219 6.11 7.45 1.06
C VAL A 219 7.47 7.71 0.48
N ALA A 220 7.76 7.15 -0.68
CA ALA A 220 8.88 7.61 -1.50
C ALA A 220 8.43 8.84 -2.29
N THR A 221 9.16 9.94 -2.14
CA THR A 221 8.82 11.21 -2.79
C THR A 221 10.07 12.07 -3.00
N HIS A 222 9.95 13.04 -3.87
CA HIS A 222 10.93 14.12 -4.06
C HIS A 222 10.51 15.43 -3.38
N GLN A 223 9.31 15.48 -2.79
CA GLN A 223 8.73 16.68 -2.14
C GLN A 223 9.30 16.86 -0.73
N ARG A 224 10.44 17.56 -0.63
CA ARG A 224 11.15 17.77 0.63
C ARG A 224 10.35 18.56 1.65
N ASP A 225 9.67 19.63 1.20
CA ASP A 225 8.92 20.51 2.09
C ASP A 225 7.75 19.79 2.76
N TRP A 226 7.08 18.90 2.02
CA TRP A 226 6.06 18.06 2.58
C TRP A 226 6.64 17.06 3.60
N ALA A 227 7.71 16.38 3.24
CA ALA A 227 8.34 15.39 4.10
C ALA A 227 8.81 16.02 5.43
N GLN A 228 9.39 17.22 5.39
CA GLN A 228 9.83 17.94 6.59
C GLN A 228 8.66 18.36 7.51
N ARG A 229 7.49 18.67 6.93
CA ARG A 229 6.32 19.12 7.70
C ARG A 229 5.48 17.99 8.26
N HIS A 230 5.42 16.84 7.59
CA HIS A 230 4.43 15.79 7.87
C HIS A 230 5.03 14.43 8.19
N ALA A 231 6.27 14.14 7.83
CA ALA A 231 6.87 12.86 8.13
C ALA A 231 7.43 12.84 9.57
N HIS A 232 7.15 11.76 10.28
CA HIS A 232 7.71 11.49 11.61
C HIS A 232 9.18 11.06 11.52
N GLN A 233 9.55 10.45 10.39
CA GLN A 233 10.90 10.00 10.08
C GLN A 233 11.21 10.21 8.61
N VAL A 234 12.46 10.58 8.31
CA VAL A 234 12.95 10.76 6.94
C VAL A 234 14.16 9.85 6.70
N LEU A 235 14.06 9.00 5.69
CA LEU A 235 15.19 8.24 5.15
C LEU A 235 15.71 8.97 3.89
N GLN A 236 16.99 9.33 3.92
CA GLN A 236 17.65 9.98 2.79
C GLN A 236 18.44 8.94 1.98
N LEU A 237 18.18 8.82 0.66
CA LEU A 237 18.89 7.94 -0.28
C LEU A 237 19.78 8.73 -1.24
#